data_c22b1609e42ec3b86bb02a4c29a78410
#
_entry.id   c22b1609e42ec3b86bb02a4c29a78410
#
_cell.length_a   1.000
_cell.length_b   1.000
_cell.length_c   1.000
_cell.angle_alpha   90.00
_cell.angle_beta   90.00
_cell.angle_gamma   90.00
#
_symmetry.space_group_name_H-M   'P 1'
#
loop_
_entity.id
_entity.type
_entity.pdbx_description
1 polymer ?
#
loop_
_entity_poly.entity_id
_entity_poly.type
_entity_poly.pdbx_seq_one_letter_code
_entity_poly.pdbx_strand_id
1 'polypeptide(L)'
;MNDKYLSVITNFGCHYTCPYCIVRNNNLNIPKSTIEGLDSLRLEIARNQCNWISLSGGGNPLWNYSEHKDWYDEFFEITNGLNRELHTSLPNISEVPYSIFDRVVYHLHGLEQLYSIKRQNCAIVRVVFVVNEGFTEDLINRIAVFCANSDNIDELSFRQMVDDHYQKTYYCYDYLKAGHKKLWWYIEQNDYNLYYCQNKVYTEYKSIGTEMKQNECND
;
A
#
# COMPACT_ATOMS: atom_id res chain seq x y z
N MET A 1 18.60 -12.56 7.27
CA MET A 1 18.44 -11.11 7.52
C MET A 1 16.97 -10.86 7.72
N ASN A 2 16.60 -9.99 8.65
CA ASN A 2 15.20 -9.58 8.76
C ASN A 2 14.90 -8.58 7.63
N ASP A 3 13.73 -8.72 7.01
CA ASP A 3 13.28 -7.79 5.97
C ASP A 3 13.07 -6.39 6.55
N LYS A 4 13.68 -5.40 5.88
CA LYS A 4 13.51 -3.97 6.20
C LYS A 4 12.85 -3.27 5.03
N TYR A 5 11.68 -2.71 5.28
CA TYR A 5 10.85 -2.04 4.27
C TYR A 5 11.03 -0.53 4.31
N LEU A 6 11.12 0.08 3.12
CA LEU A 6 10.90 1.50 2.90
C LEU A 6 9.68 1.67 2.00
N SER A 7 8.64 2.30 2.52
CA SER A 7 7.43 2.58 1.75
C SER A 7 7.57 3.92 1.04
N VAL A 8 7.70 3.90 -0.27
CA VAL A 8 7.72 5.09 -1.12
C VAL A 8 6.27 5.54 -1.34
N ILE A 9 5.93 6.70 -0.79
CA ILE A 9 4.58 7.25 -0.81
C ILE A 9 4.42 8.16 -2.02
N THR A 10 3.56 7.73 -2.94
CA THR A 10 3.24 8.46 -4.16
C THR A 10 1.92 9.21 -4.02
N ASN A 11 1.79 10.34 -4.71
CA ASN A 11 0.54 11.03 -4.92
C ASN A 11 0.42 11.51 -6.38
N PHE A 12 -0.11 10.64 -7.22
CA PHE A 12 -0.54 10.95 -8.60
C PHE A 12 -2.05 11.20 -8.68
N GLY A 13 -2.75 11.17 -7.54
CA GLY A 13 -4.19 11.18 -7.44
C GLY A 13 -4.77 9.81 -7.12
N CYS A 14 -6.10 9.72 -7.10
CA CYS A 14 -6.80 8.47 -6.82
C CYS A 14 -8.16 8.47 -7.51
N HIS A 15 -8.56 7.31 -8.04
CA HIS A 15 -9.86 7.09 -8.68
C HIS A 15 -10.97 6.72 -7.68
N TYR A 16 -10.61 6.39 -6.42
CA TYR A 16 -11.57 6.01 -5.39
C TYR A 16 -11.82 7.12 -4.36
N THR A 17 -13.02 7.07 -3.78
CA THR A 17 -13.43 7.87 -2.64
C THR A 17 -13.77 6.94 -1.46
N CYS A 18 -12.79 6.12 -1.05
CA CYS A 18 -12.99 5.13 0.02
C CYS A 18 -13.50 5.80 1.30
N PRO A 19 -14.55 5.29 1.94
CA PRO A 19 -15.06 5.87 3.19
C PRO A 19 -14.04 5.78 4.34
N TYR A 20 -13.11 4.83 4.27
CA TYR A 20 -12.02 4.62 5.23
C TYR A 20 -10.67 5.17 4.73
N CYS A 21 -10.66 6.13 3.82
CA CYS A 21 -9.41 6.70 3.30
C CYS A 21 -8.67 7.47 4.39
N ILE A 22 -7.53 6.94 4.82
CA ILE A 22 -6.71 7.55 5.88
C ILE A 22 -6.24 8.95 5.51
N VAL A 23 -5.92 9.19 4.24
CA VAL A 23 -5.48 10.51 3.75
C VAL A 23 -6.61 11.52 3.83
N ARG A 24 -7.77 11.19 3.23
CA ARG A 24 -8.89 12.11 3.16
C ARG A 24 -9.55 12.33 4.51
N ASN A 25 -9.82 11.27 5.26
CA ASN A 25 -10.55 11.35 6.51
C ASN A 25 -9.72 12.08 7.61
N ASN A 26 -8.39 12.04 7.51
CA ASN A 26 -7.51 12.70 8.45
C ASN A 26 -6.90 14.01 7.87
N ASN A 27 -7.39 14.49 6.73
CA ASN A 27 -6.95 15.73 6.09
C ASN A 27 -5.41 15.80 5.90
N LEU A 28 -4.80 14.67 5.52
CA LEU A 28 -3.36 14.64 5.26
C LEU A 28 -3.07 15.29 3.91
N ASN A 29 -2.17 16.26 3.89
CA ASN A 29 -1.73 16.91 2.66
C ASN A 29 -0.48 16.22 2.11
N ILE A 30 -0.66 15.08 1.45
CA ILE A 30 0.45 14.33 0.85
C ILE A 30 0.94 15.09 -0.38
N PRO A 31 2.24 15.47 -0.46
CA PRO A 31 2.80 16.17 -1.61
C PRO A 31 2.63 15.38 -2.90
N LYS A 32 2.43 16.08 -4.03
CA LYS A 32 2.45 15.45 -5.36
C LYS A 32 3.84 14.86 -5.63
N SER A 33 3.85 13.68 -6.25
CA SER A 33 5.10 13.03 -6.62
C SER A 33 5.76 13.73 -7.80
N THR A 34 7.05 14.02 -7.68
CA THR A 34 7.90 14.57 -8.73
C THR A 34 9.17 13.73 -8.90
N ILE A 35 9.85 13.83 -10.03
CA ILE A 35 11.10 13.11 -10.27
C ILE A 35 12.18 13.60 -9.29
N GLU A 36 12.28 14.89 -9.06
CA GLU A 36 13.23 15.50 -8.10
C GLU A 36 12.95 15.02 -6.67
N GLY A 37 11.71 14.61 -6.39
CA GLY A 37 11.33 13.98 -5.12
C GLY A 37 11.97 12.60 -4.89
N LEU A 38 12.67 12.02 -5.87
CA LEU A 38 13.42 10.77 -5.77
C LEU A 38 14.92 10.95 -5.55
N ASP A 39 15.46 12.17 -5.62
CA ASP A 39 16.91 12.45 -5.62
C ASP A 39 17.64 11.80 -4.43
N SER A 40 17.04 11.81 -3.25
CA SER A 40 17.65 11.22 -2.05
C SER A 40 17.29 9.76 -1.83
N LEU A 41 16.42 9.14 -2.63
CA LEU A 41 15.88 7.80 -2.36
C LEU A 41 16.98 6.74 -2.23
N ARG A 42 17.95 6.73 -3.16
CA ARG A 42 19.08 5.78 -3.13
C ARG A 42 19.91 5.90 -1.84
N LEU A 43 20.16 7.14 -1.40
CA LEU A 43 20.89 7.42 -0.16
C LEU A 43 20.10 6.92 1.07
N GLU A 44 18.80 7.18 1.10
CA GLU A 44 17.96 6.77 2.24
C GLU A 44 17.76 5.26 2.31
N ILE A 45 17.68 4.56 1.19
CA ILE A 45 17.70 3.08 1.13
C ILE A 45 18.99 2.55 1.78
N ALA A 46 20.14 3.09 1.37
CA ALA A 46 21.44 2.65 1.89
C ALA A 46 21.60 2.98 3.38
N ARG A 47 21.26 4.20 3.80
CA ARG A 47 21.33 4.67 5.19
C ARG A 47 20.49 3.80 6.14
N ASN A 48 19.30 3.43 5.71
CA ASN A 48 18.38 2.64 6.50
C ASN A 48 18.55 1.13 6.29
N GLN A 49 19.44 0.69 5.39
CA GLN A 49 19.70 -0.71 5.07
C GLN A 49 18.43 -1.45 4.65
N CYS A 50 17.57 -0.81 3.84
CA CYS A 50 16.32 -1.40 3.36
C CYS A 50 16.63 -2.39 2.24
N ASN A 51 15.99 -3.55 2.26
CA ASN A 51 16.07 -4.58 1.23
C ASN A 51 14.74 -4.84 0.53
N TRP A 52 13.66 -4.22 1.00
CA TRP A 52 12.35 -4.16 0.37
C TRP A 52 11.90 -2.72 0.15
N ILE A 53 11.44 -2.44 -1.06
CA ILE A 53 10.85 -1.15 -1.41
C ILE A 53 9.38 -1.37 -1.74
N SER A 54 8.51 -0.79 -0.93
CA SER A 54 7.06 -0.87 -1.11
C SER A 54 6.57 0.41 -1.80
N LEU A 55 6.12 0.30 -3.03
CA LEU A 55 5.48 1.40 -3.75
C LEU A 55 4.03 1.50 -3.30
N SER A 56 3.72 2.54 -2.56
CA SER A 56 2.41 2.75 -1.95
C SER A 56 1.96 4.19 -2.16
N GLY A 57 0.83 4.62 -1.62
CA GLY A 57 0.33 5.92 -1.98
C GLY A 57 -0.34 6.74 -0.91
N GLY A 58 -0.24 8.06 -1.09
CA GLY A 58 -1.19 9.04 -0.62
C GLY A 58 -2.43 9.13 -1.54
N GLY A 59 -2.40 8.38 -2.64
CA GLY A 59 -3.44 8.07 -3.60
C GLY A 59 -3.30 6.64 -4.08
N ASN A 60 -3.54 6.39 -5.39
CA ASN A 60 -3.26 5.10 -6.00
C ASN A 60 -1.98 5.21 -6.84
N PRO A 61 -0.94 4.41 -6.57
CA PRO A 61 0.30 4.46 -7.35
C PRO A 61 0.11 4.27 -8.84
N LEU A 62 -0.85 3.45 -9.27
CA LEU A 62 -1.09 3.21 -10.71
C LEU A 62 -2.11 4.18 -11.34
N TRP A 63 -2.56 5.22 -10.62
CA TRP A 63 -3.44 6.22 -11.21
C TRP A 63 -2.71 6.99 -12.31
N ASN A 64 -3.28 6.98 -13.53
CA ASN A 64 -2.69 7.58 -14.73
C ASN A 64 -1.24 7.12 -14.98
N TYR A 65 -0.97 5.81 -14.84
CA TYR A 65 0.36 5.23 -14.92
C TYR A 65 1.16 5.70 -16.15
N SER A 66 0.52 5.74 -17.33
CA SER A 66 1.17 6.15 -18.58
C SER A 66 1.63 7.62 -18.60
N GLU A 67 0.97 8.50 -17.84
CA GLU A 67 1.32 9.92 -17.74
C GLU A 67 2.55 10.15 -16.83
N HIS A 68 2.90 9.18 -16.01
CA HIS A 68 3.96 9.26 -15.01
C HIS A 68 5.13 8.31 -15.31
N LYS A 69 5.25 7.86 -16.55
CA LYS A 69 6.21 6.82 -16.94
C LYS A 69 7.65 7.19 -16.60
N ASP A 70 8.07 8.43 -16.83
CA ASP A 70 9.44 8.90 -16.55
C ASP A 70 9.76 8.79 -15.05
N TRP A 71 8.78 9.06 -14.19
CA TRP A 71 8.92 8.86 -12.74
C TRP A 71 9.12 7.39 -12.37
N TYR A 72 8.38 6.48 -13.03
CA TYR A 72 8.52 5.05 -12.79
C TYR A 72 9.85 4.52 -13.29
N ASP A 73 10.29 4.97 -14.45
CA ASP A 73 11.58 4.57 -15.03
C ASP A 73 12.73 4.95 -14.08
N GLU A 74 12.73 6.18 -13.54
CA GLU A 74 13.68 6.62 -12.52
C GLU A 74 13.58 5.79 -11.22
N PHE A 75 12.37 5.57 -10.72
CA PHE A 75 12.14 4.75 -9.53
C PHE A 75 12.67 3.33 -9.72
N PHE A 76 12.45 2.71 -10.89
CA PHE A 76 12.92 1.37 -11.17
C PHE A 76 14.46 1.30 -11.30
N GLU A 77 15.08 2.34 -11.84
CA GLU A 77 16.54 2.44 -11.90
C GLU A 77 17.15 2.55 -10.48
N ILE A 78 16.61 3.45 -9.66
CA ILE A 78 17.08 3.64 -8.27
C ILE A 78 16.96 2.36 -7.46
N THR A 79 15.87 1.62 -7.62
CA THR A 79 15.56 0.42 -6.83
C THR A 79 16.01 -0.89 -7.47
N ASN A 80 16.85 -0.82 -8.50
CA ASN A 80 17.36 -2.01 -9.18
C ASN A 80 18.16 -2.91 -8.21
N GLY A 81 17.89 -4.22 -8.25
CA GLY A 81 18.51 -5.21 -7.37
C GLY A 81 17.90 -5.32 -5.97
N LEU A 82 16.82 -4.58 -5.68
CA LEU A 82 16.06 -4.69 -4.44
C LEU A 82 14.75 -5.44 -4.68
N ASN A 83 14.20 -6.02 -3.61
CA ASN A 83 12.85 -6.57 -3.66
C ASN A 83 11.83 -5.44 -3.74
N ARG A 84 10.84 -5.57 -4.63
CA ARG A 84 9.82 -4.54 -4.86
C ARG A 84 8.43 -5.08 -4.58
N GLU A 85 7.65 -4.27 -3.87
CA GLU A 85 6.24 -4.53 -3.60
C GLU A 85 5.40 -3.37 -4.13
N LEU A 86 4.34 -3.66 -4.87
CA LEU A 86 3.39 -2.67 -5.37
C LEU A 86 2.07 -2.78 -4.62
N HIS A 87 1.60 -1.68 -4.03
CA HIS A 87 0.27 -1.56 -3.45
C HIS A 87 -0.66 -0.77 -4.37
N THR A 88 -1.74 -1.37 -4.83
CA THR A 88 -2.70 -0.70 -5.71
C THR A 88 -4.12 -1.20 -5.47
N SER A 89 -5.12 -0.38 -5.80
CA SER A 89 -6.53 -0.78 -5.91
C SER A 89 -7.00 -0.88 -7.38
N LEU A 90 -6.07 -0.73 -8.34
CA LEU A 90 -6.32 -0.91 -9.78
C LEU A 90 -5.77 -2.26 -10.23
N PRO A 91 -6.59 -3.31 -10.30
CA PRO A 91 -6.14 -4.61 -10.79
C PRO A 91 -6.03 -4.64 -12.33
N ASN A 92 -5.14 -5.49 -12.82
CA ASN A 92 -5.06 -5.90 -14.22
C ASN A 92 -4.75 -4.76 -15.24
N ILE A 93 -3.97 -3.74 -14.86
CA ILE A 93 -3.55 -2.67 -15.77
C ILE A 93 -2.49 -3.23 -16.74
N SER A 94 -2.79 -3.25 -18.03
CA SER A 94 -1.98 -3.93 -19.06
C SER A 94 -0.62 -3.30 -19.31
N GLU A 95 -0.49 -1.97 -19.10
CA GLU A 95 0.74 -1.21 -19.34
C GLU A 95 1.79 -1.38 -18.24
N VAL A 96 1.40 -1.94 -17.09
CA VAL A 96 2.30 -2.11 -15.94
C VAL A 96 3.17 -3.34 -16.12
N PRO A 97 4.49 -3.22 -16.03
CA PRO A 97 5.41 -4.36 -16.12
C PRO A 97 5.46 -5.14 -14.80
N TYR A 98 4.42 -5.90 -14.50
CA TYR A 98 4.30 -6.61 -13.21
C TYR A 98 5.46 -7.53 -12.88
N SER A 99 6.21 -8.01 -13.89
CA SER A 99 7.37 -8.89 -13.70
C SER A 99 8.54 -8.26 -12.95
N ILE A 100 8.55 -6.94 -12.78
CA ILE A 100 9.59 -6.24 -12.02
C ILE A 100 9.27 -6.15 -10.52
N PHE A 101 8.07 -6.59 -10.11
CA PHE A 101 7.67 -6.65 -8.71
C PHE A 101 7.73 -8.08 -8.19
N ASP A 102 8.33 -8.26 -7.03
CA ASP A 102 8.34 -9.54 -6.31
C ASP A 102 6.98 -9.81 -5.69
N ARG A 103 6.24 -8.75 -5.32
CA ARG A 103 4.88 -8.85 -4.80
C ARG A 103 4.00 -7.73 -5.32
N VAL A 104 2.78 -8.09 -5.73
CA VAL A 104 1.70 -7.15 -6.04
C VAL A 104 0.60 -7.33 -5.01
N VAL A 105 0.22 -6.22 -4.37
CA VAL A 105 -0.77 -6.18 -3.28
C VAL A 105 -1.98 -5.39 -3.75
N TYR A 106 -3.09 -6.09 -4.00
CA TYR A 106 -4.34 -5.47 -4.41
C TYR A 106 -5.20 -5.12 -3.20
N HIS A 107 -5.43 -3.83 -2.98
CA HIS A 107 -6.37 -3.32 -1.98
C HIS A 107 -7.78 -3.35 -2.55
N LEU A 108 -8.60 -4.30 -2.12
CA LEU A 108 -9.92 -4.55 -2.66
C LEU A 108 -11.03 -3.97 -1.76
N HIS A 109 -12.10 -3.51 -2.40
CA HIS A 109 -13.25 -2.91 -1.72
C HIS A 109 -14.46 -3.85 -1.64
N GLY A 110 -14.47 -4.94 -2.39
CA GLY A 110 -15.58 -5.87 -2.43
C GLY A 110 -15.27 -7.19 -3.15
N LEU A 111 -16.19 -8.14 -3.06
CA LEU A 111 -16.06 -9.47 -3.67
C LEU A 111 -16.00 -9.44 -5.20
N GLU A 112 -16.69 -8.49 -5.84
CA GLU A 112 -16.67 -8.38 -7.31
C GLU A 112 -15.27 -8.13 -7.83
N GLN A 113 -14.51 -7.25 -7.14
CA GLN A 113 -13.12 -7.01 -7.49
C GLN A 113 -12.26 -8.26 -7.24
N LEU A 114 -12.49 -8.98 -6.13
CA LEU A 114 -11.79 -10.22 -5.81
C LEU A 114 -11.96 -11.25 -6.93
N TYR A 115 -13.18 -11.42 -7.42
CA TYR A 115 -13.48 -12.38 -8.48
C TYR A 115 -12.89 -11.98 -9.85
N SER A 116 -12.55 -10.72 -10.04
CA SER A 116 -11.95 -10.19 -11.26
C SER A 116 -10.42 -10.29 -11.33
N ILE A 117 -9.75 -10.65 -10.22
CA ILE A 117 -8.29 -10.74 -10.17
C ILE A 117 -7.78 -11.78 -11.17
N LYS A 118 -6.82 -11.36 -11.98
CA LYS A 118 -6.09 -12.23 -12.92
C LYS A 118 -4.68 -12.44 -12.40
N ARG A 119 -4.13 -13.61 -12.66
CA ARG A 119 -2.72 -13.88 -12.40
C ARG A 119 -1.85 -12.89 -13.15
N GLN A 120 -0.97 -12.22 -12.41
CA GLN A 120 0.03 -11.33 -12.98
C GLN A 120 1.37 -12.06 -13.11
N ASN A 121 2.21 -11.58 -14.02
CA ASN A 121 3.59 -12.08 -14.15
C ASN A 121 4.48 -11.46 -13.08
N CYS A 122 4.21 -11.79 -11.81
CA CYS A 122 5.01 -11.45 -10.63
C CYS A 122 5.11 -12.68 -9.73
N ALA A 123 6.04 -12.67 -8.77
CA ALA A 123 6.26 -13.84 -7.91
C ALA A 123 5.06 -14.10 -6.99
N ILE A 124 4.50 -13.05 -6.37
CA ILE A 124 3.42 -13.15 -5.37
C ILE A 124 2.30 -12.17 -5.70
N VAL A 125 1.07 -12.66 -5.77
CA VAL A 125 -0.16 -11.87 -5.80
C VAL A 125 -0.84 -11.95 -4.45
N ARG A 126 -0.88 -10.82 -3.73
CA ARG A 126 -1.59 -10.68 -2.46
C ARG A 126 -2.84 -9.84 -2.64
N VAL A 127 -3.94 -10.23 -2.03
CA VAL A 127 -5.13 -9.39 -1.87
C VAL A 127 -5.27 -8.91 -0.43
N VAL A 128 -5.72 -7.67 -0.25
CA VAL A 128 -5.91 -7.04 1.06
C VAL A 128 -7.29 -6.42 1.14
N PHE A 129 -7.97 -6.67 2.25
CA PHE A 129 -9.21 -6.00 2.63
C PHE A 129 -9.01 -5.19 3.91
N VAL A 130 -9.44 -3.93 3.89
CA VAL A 130 -9.55 -3.10 5.10
C VAL A 130 -10.85 -3.44 5.79
N VAL A 131 -10.77 -4.00 6.99
CA VAL A 131 -11.94 -4.50 7.73
C VAL A 131 -12.66 -3.36 8.43
N ASN A 132 -13.89 -3.10 8.02
CA ASN A 132 -14.78 -2.08 8.55
C ASN A 132 -16.04 -2.71 9.15
N GLU A 133 -17.01 -1.89 9.55
CA GLU A 133 -18.28 -2.31 10.18
C GLU A 133 -19.14 -3.27 9.34
N GLY A 134 -18.95 -3.26 8.01
CA GLY A 134 -19.66 -4.18 7.11
C GLY A 134 -19.10 -5.59 7.06
N PHE A 135 -17.97 -5.86 7.73
CA PHE A 135 -17.38 -7.20 7.77
C PHE A 135 -18.03 -8.07 8.85
N THR A 136 -18.32 -9.31 8.48
CA THR A 136 -18.77 -10.39 9.37
C THR A 136 -17.81 -11.56 9.25
N GLU A 137 -17.83 -12.47 10.22
CA GLU A 137 -17.03 -13.70 10.17
C GLU A 137 -17.39 -14.56 8.95
N ASP A 138 -18.67 -14.60 8.56
CA ASP A 138 -19.11 -15.28 7.33
C ASP A 138 -18.48 -14.68 6.08
N LEU A 139 -18.48 -13.35 5.96
CA LEU A 139 -17.84 -12.67 4.82
C LEU A 139 -16.34 -12.95 4.78
N ILE A 140 -15.65 -12.90 5.94
CA ILE A 140 -14.22 -13.22 6.05
C ILE A 140 -13.95 -14.65 5.58
N ASN A 141 -14.77 -15.62 6.02
CA ASN A 141 -14.65 -17.01 5.59
C ASN A 141 -14.87 -17.19 4.09
N ARG A 142 -15.89 -16.56 3.53
CA ARG A 142 -16.15 -16.63 2.07
C ARG A 142 -14.96 -16.10 1.27
N ILE A 143 -14.37 -15.00 1.69
CA ILE A 143 -13.15 -14.44 1.08
C ILE A 143 -12.01 -15.45 1.20
N ALA A 144 -11.78 -16.01 2.39
CA ALA A 144 -10.70 -16.94 2.63
C ALA A 144 -10.83 -18.23 1.80
N VAL A 145 -12.03 -18.80 1.73
CA VAL A 145 -12.32 -19.99 0.92
C VAL A 145 -12.09 -19.70 -0.58
N PHE A 146 -12.52 -18.53 -1.07
CA PHE A 146 -12.27 -18.16 -2.45
C PHE A 146 -10.78 -18.05 -2.75
N CYS A 147 -10.03 -17.31 -1.91
CA CYS A 147 -8.58 -17.13 -2.10
C CYS A 147 -7.82 -18.46 -2.06
N ALA A 148 -8.18 -19.35 -1.13
CA ALA A 148 -7.54 -20.66 -0.98
C ALA A 148 -7.76 -21.60 -2.19
N ASN A 149 -8.80 -21.34 -2.99
CA ASN A 149 -9.13 -22.12 -4.19
C ASN A 149 -8.81 -21.38 -5.50
N SER A 150 -8.16 -20.23 -5.44
CA SER A 150 -7.86 -19.42 -6.63
C SER A 150 -6.40 -19.58 -7.05
N ASP A 151 -6.16 -19.98 -8.29
CA ASP A 151 -4.81 -20.02 -8.87
C ASP A 151 -4.24 -18.62 -9.17
N ASN A 152 -5.05 -17.57 -9.03
CA ASN A 152 -4.66 -16.20 -9.32
C ASN A 152 -4.11 -15.45 -8.08
N ILE A 153 -4.28 -16.02 -6.88
CA ILE A 153 -3.99 -15.35 -5.61
C ILE A 153 -3.12 -16.27 -4.75
N ASP A 154 -1.98 -15.76 -4.30
CA ASP A 154 -1.06 -16.53 -3.45
C ASP A 154 -1.29 -16.23 -1.96
N GLU A 155 -1.67 -14.99 -1.62
CA GLU A 155 -1.78 -14.53 -0.24
C GLU A 155 -3.04 -13.70 0.00
N LEU A 156 -3.66 -13.93 1.15
CA LEU A 156 -4.77 -13.13 1.66
C LEU A 156 -4.34 -12.36 2.90
N SER A 157 -4.71 -11.09 2.95
CA SER A 157 -4.51 -10.25 4.14
C SER A 157 -5.78 -9.49 4.50
N PHE A 158 -6.02 -9.34 5.79
CA PHE A 158 -6.98 -8.39 6.34
C PHE A 158 -6.23 -7.32 7.11
N ARG A 159 -6.60 -6.07 6.90
CA ARG A 159 -5.97 -4.93 7.54
C ARG A 159 -6.95 -4.22 8.45
N GLN A 160 -6.49 -3.90 9.66
CA GLN A 160 -7.25 -3.10 10.61
C GLN A 160 -7.53 -1.71 10.02
N MET A 161 -8.78 -1.25 10.14
CA MET A 161 -9.14 0.12 9.76
C MET A 161 -8.67 1.13 10.82
N VAL A 162 -8.34 2.32 10.35
CA VAL A 162 -8.17 3.52 11.16
C VAL A 162 -9.29 4.48 10.81
N ASP A 163 -9.92 5.06 11.82
CA ASP A 163 -11.03 6.01 11.66
C ASP A 163 -10.55 7.44 11.31
N ASP A 164 -11.47 8.38 11.29
CA ASP A 164 -11.25 9.79 10.99
C ASP A 164 -10.56 10.57 12.13
N HIS A 165 -10.32 9.92 13.26
CA HIS A 165 -9.53 10.43 14.39
C HIS A 165 -8.18 9.70 14.55
N TYR A 166 -7.77 8.96 13.52
CA TYR A 166 -6.56 8.13 13.53
C TYR A 166 -6.57 7.04 14.63
N GLN A 167 -7.78 6.65 15.07
CA GLN A 167 -7.93 5.58 16.06
C GLN A 167 -8.16 4.23 15.40
N LYS A 168 -7.58 3.19 15.98
CA LYS A 168 -7.74 1.82 15.50
C LYS A 168 -9.15 1.33 15.79
N THR A 169 -9.77 0.71 14.78
CA THR A 169 -11.02 -0.02 14.95
C THR A 169 -10.72 -1.52 15.11
N TYR A 170 -11.60 -2.24 15.80
CA TYR A 170 -11.35 -3.64 16.15
C TYR A 170 -12.47 -4.56 15.65
N TYR A 171 -13.02 -4.28 14.46
CA TYR A 171 -14.03 -5.12 13.81
C TYR A 171 -13.51 -6.54 13.58
N CYS A 172 -14.24 -7.55 14.02
CA CYS A 172 -13.89 -8.97 13.92
C CYS A 172 -12.49 -9.32 14.47
N TYR A 173 -11.97 -8.55 15.42
CA TYR A 173 -10.57 -8.62 15.87
C TYR A 173 -10.16 -10.03 16.33
N ASP A 174 -10.89 -10.61 17.27
CA ASP A 174 -10.55 -11.93 17.86
C ASP A 174 -10.56 -13.02 16.79
N TYR A 175 -11.53 -12.98 15.89
CA TYR A 175 -11.65 -13.90 14.78
C TYR A 175 -10.47 -13.78 13.80
N LEU A 176 -10.11 -12.56 13.43
CA LEU A 176 -8.98 -12.29 12.54
C LEU A 176 -7.64 -12.69 13.17
N LYS A 177 -7.46 -12.47 14.46
CA LYS A 177 -6.26 -12.91 15.20
C LYS A 177 -6.16 -14.44 15.27
N ALA A 178 -7.26 -15.13 15.48
CA ALA A 178 -7.30 -16.60 15.54
C ALA A 178 -6.88 -17.27 14.21
N GLY A 179 -7.21 -16.65 13.06
CA GLY A 179 -6.84 -17.10 11.73
C GLY A 179 -5.47 -16.61 11.23
N HIS A 180 -4.82 -15.68 11.95
CA HIS A 180 -3.54 -15.10 11.54
C HIS A 180 -2.45 -16.16 11.38
N LYS A 181 -1.71 -16.09 10.25
CA LYS A 181 -0.66 -17.04 9.82
C LYS A 181 -1.14 -18.48 9.55
N LYS A 182 -2.44 -18.73 9.63
CA LYS A 182 -3.03 -20.05 9.32
C LYS A 182 -3.84 -20.00 8.03
N LEU A 183 -4.72 -19.00 7.91
CA LEU A 183 -5.64 -18.83 6.80
C LEU A 183 -5.44 -17.52 6.05
N TRP A 184 -4.92 -16.52 6.77
CA TRP A 184 -4.66 -15.18 6.24
C TRP A 184 -3.59 -14.46 7.08
N TRP A 185 -3.12 -13.32 6.57
CA TRP A 185 -2.34 -12.36 7.36
C TRP A 185 -3.29 -11.32 7.95
N TYR A 186 -3.24 -11.12 9.27
CA TYR A 186 -3.91 -9.99 9.90
C TYR A 186 -2.89 -8.91 10.21
N ILE A 187 -3.07 -7.73 9.61
CA ILE A 187 -2.15 -6.61 9.68
C ILE A 187 -2.79 -5.54 10.58
N GLU A 188 -2.25 -5.40 11.78
CA GLU A 188 -2.60 -4.31 12.66
C GLU A 188 -2.00 -3.01 12.15
N GLN A 189 -2.70 -1.90 12.35
CA GLN A 189 -2.25 -0.60 11.91
C GLN A 189 -1.19 -0.06 12.90
N ASN A 190 0.06 -0.40 12.66
CA ASN A 190 1.22 0.08 13.39
C ASN A 190 2.19 0.76 12.42
N ASP A 191 2.80 1.86 12.83
CA ASP A 191 3.87 2.53 12.09
C ASP A 191 5.20 1.83 12.40
N TYR A 192 5.44 0.71 11.70
CA TYR A 192 6.71 -0.06 11.81
C TYR A 192 7.52 -0.05 10.52
N ASN A 193 7.00 0.57 9.46
CA ASN A 193 7.73 0.83 8.24
C ASN A 193 8.29 2.25 8.25
N LEU A 194 9.39 2.45 7.54
CA LEU A 194 9.79 3.80 7.16
C LEU A 194 9.01 4.25 5.93
N TYR A 195 8.66 5.52 5.89
CA TYR A 195 7.93 6.13 4.79
C TYR A 195 8.82 7.16 4.11
N TYR A 196 9.01 7.02 2.80
CA TYR A 196 9.72 8.01 2.00
C TYR A 196 8.72 8.81 1.18
N CYS A 197 8.81 10.12 1.26
CA CYS A 197 7.99 11.03 0.48
C CYS A 197 8.77 12.30 0.16
N GLN A 198 8.99 12.59 -1.12
CA GLN A 198 9.63 13.83 -1.60
C GLN A 198 10.90 14.19 -0.81
N ASN A 199 11.93 13.35 -0.97
CA ASN A 199 13.27 13.53 -0.36
C ASN A 199 13.32 13.49 1.17
N LYS A 200 12.22 13.06 1.83
CA LYS A 200 12.17 12.94 3.29
C LYS A 200 11.76 11.55 3.73
N VAL A 201 12.30 11.10 4.87
CA VAL A 201 11.93 9.86 5.54
C VAL A 201 11.15 10.19 6.82
N TYR A 202 10.05 9.47 7.02
CA TYR A 202 9.15 9.59 8.15
C TYR A 202 9.03 8.23 8.86
N THR A 203 8.89 8.26 10.18
CA THR A 203 8.64 7.06 11.01
C THR A 203 7.15 6.81 11.24
N GLU A 204 6.30 7.81 11.00
CA GLU A 204 4.86 7.72 11.13
C GLU A 204 4.17 8.23 9.86
N TYR A 205 3.19 7.50 9.35
CA TYR A 205 2.47 7.89 8.14
C TYR A 205 1.73 9.23 8.29
N LYS A 206 1.14 9.47 9.47
CA LYS A 206 0.42 10.73 9.76
C LYS A 206 1.30 11.97 9.72
N SER A 207 2.62 11.81 9.88
CA SER A 207 3.57 12.94 9.83
C SER A 207 3.80 13.44 8.40
N ILE A 208 3.47 12.63 7.37
CA ILE A 208 3.54 13.06 5.98
C ILE A 208 2.45 14.09 5.72
N GLY A 209 2.83 15.31 5.34
CA GLY A 209 1.89 16.39 5.04
C GLY A 209 1.42 17.23 6.24
N THR A 210 1.84 16.92 7.48
CA THR A 210 1.58 17.82 8.61
C THR A 210 2.61 18.95 8.70
N GLU A 211 3.83 18.73 8.22
CA GLU A 211 4.91 19.72 8.24
C GLU A 211 4.66 20.91 7.30
N MET A 212 3.87 20.78 6.24
CA MET A 212 3.55 21.90 5.35
C MET A 212 2.71 22.99 5.99
N LYS A 213 1.87 22.67 6.97
CA LYS A 213 1.04 23.66 7.66
C LYS A 213 1.86 24.62 8.56
N GLN A 214 3.09 24.24 8.95
CA GLN A 214 3.94 25.10 9.79
C GLN A 214 4.71 26.14 8.98
N ASN A 215 4.95 25.90 7.70
CA ASN A 215 5.68 26.84 6.84
C ASN A 215 4.77 27.89 6.16
N GLU A 216 3.47 27.63 6.03
CA GLU A 216 2.51 28.60 5.46
C GLU A 216 2.02 29.64 6.48
N CYS A 217 2.32 29.48 7.77
CA CYS A 217 1.95 30.44 8.82
C CYS A 217 3.07 31.44 9.17
N ASN A 218 4.22 31.42 8.48
CA ASN A 218 5.37 32.28 8.75
C ASN A 218 5.75 33.24 7.62
N ASP A 219 4.84 33.47 6.64
CA ASP A 219 4.99 34.49 5.59
C ASP A 219 3.99 35.63 5.78
#